data_5d1066aff0cc3089543e13e98f310fd1
#
_entry.id   5d1066aff0cc3089543e13e98f310fd1
#
_cell.length_a   1.000
_cell.length_b   1.000
_cell.length_c   1.000
_cell.angle_alpha   90.00
_cell.angle_beta   90.00
_cell.angle_gamma   90.00
#
_symmetry.space_group_name_H-M   'P 1'
#
loop_
_entity.id
_entity.type
_entity.pdbx_description
1 polymer ?
#
loop_
_entity_poly.entity_id
_entity_poly.type
_entity_poly.pdbx_seq_one_letter_code
_entity_poly.pdbx_strand_id
1 'polypeptide(L)'
;LPAVFVSAALTFAYLITNLATPEVVFSPWTTVLIWTTFGAAIFGEAMEQTGLAKRVALRCMLLTGGTFRGMLIGFGAGGIILGLLLASGFARTVIFCAIGVGIIQALELDTKSRMSSLIMLGCFFASAAPTMQFLHTSESFIWAFQILLKAIGAHVDFWEYLSHMFLPNFLYVAICFAALWPEAPPGCRMRMR
;
A
#
# COMPACT_ATOMS: atom_id res chain seq x y z
N LEU A 1 18.17 1.41 -16.21
CA LEU A 1 17.46 2.48 -16.93
C LEU A 1 16.20 2.83 -16.15
N PRO A 2 15.90 4.13 -15.92
CA PRO A 2 14.63 4.52 -15.31
C PRO A 2 13.44 3.98 -16.10
N ALA A 3 12.39 3.51 -15.39
CA ALA A 3 11.21 2.88 -16.01
C ALA A 3 10.53 3.77 -17.07
N VAL A 4 10.62 5.10 -16.89
CA VAL A 4 10.09 6.10 -17.84
C VAL A 4 10.72 5.97 -19.23
N PHE A 5 12.03 5.74 -19.32
CA PHE A 5 12.70 5.57 -20.62
C PHE A 5 12.31 4.24 -21.28
N VAL A 6 12.11 3.19 -20.48
CA VAL A 6 11.70 1.89 -21.01
C VAL A 6 10.27 1.96 -21.55
N SER A 7 9.35 2.60 -20.83
CA SER A 7 7.96 2.76 -21.29
C SER A 7 7.86 3.67 -22.51
N ALA A 8 8.63 4.77 -22.55
CA ALA A 8 8.69 5.63 -23.73
C ALA A 8 9.24 4.87 -24.95
N ALA A 9 10.36 4.15 -24.78
CA ALA A 9 10.96 3.36 -25.87
C ALA A 9 9.98 2.30 -26.39
N LEU A 10 9.23 1.64 -25.50
CA LEU A 10 8.22 0.67 -25.88
C LEU A 10 7.10 1.32 -26.71
N THR A 11 6.60 2.48 -26.27
CA THR A 11 5.59 3.26 -27.00
C THR A 11 6.07 3.61 -28.41
N PHE A 12 7.30 4.10 -28.55
CA PHE A 12 7.90 4.39 -29.86
C PHE A 12 8.11 3.12 -30.70
N ALA A 13 8.51 2.01 -30.09
CA ALA A 13 8.67 0.75 -30.80
C ALA A 13 7.34 0.27 -31.41
N TYR A 14 6.22 0.34 -30.69
CA TYR A 14 4.90 0.01 -31.23
C TYR A 14 4.51 0.88 -32.43
N LEU A 15 4.84 2.17 -32.40
CA LEU A 15 4.54 3.09 -33.50
C LEU A 15 5.43 2.83 -34.73
N ILE A 16 6.75 2.63 -34.54
CA ILE A 16 7.70 2.43 -35.62
C ILE A 16 7.47 1.08 -36.32
N THR A 17 7.16 0.05 -35.56
CA THR A 17 6.91 -1.30 -36.09
C THR A 17 5.50 -1.47 -36.67
N ASN A 18 4.64 -0.45 -36.59
CA ASN A 18 3.23 -0.52 -37.00
C ASN A 18 2.45 -1.68 -36.35
N LEU A 19 2.85 -2.12 -35.15
CA LEU A 19 2.15 -3.16 -34.40
C LEU A 19 0.78 -2.68 -33.89
N ALA A 20 0.64 -1.37 -33.68
CA ALA A 20 -0.61 -0.76 -33.29
C ALA A 20 -0.74 0.64 -33.92
N THR A 21 -1.97 1.06 -34.23
CA THR A 21 -2.23 2.42 -34.73
C THR A 21 -1.98 3.46 -33.64
N PRO A 22 -1.61 4.69 -34.00
CA PRO A 22 -1.40 5.77 -33.02
C PRO A 22 -2.61 5.98 -32.08
N GLU A 23 -3.82 5.82 -32.61
CA GLU A 23 -5.06 5.92 -31.83
C GLU A 23 -5.15 4.87 -30.72
N VAL A 24 -4.74 3.64 -31.02
CA VAL A 24 -4.70 2.55 -30.02
C VAL A 24 -3.59 2.79 -28.99
N VAL A 25 -2.41 3.20 -29.46
CA VAL A 25 -1.25 3.45 -28.58
C VAL A 25 -1.52 4.58 -27.59
N PHE A 26 -2.22 5.65 -28.03
CA PHE A 26 -2.55 6.81 -27.20
C PHE A 26 -3.93 6.74 -26.56
N SER A 27 -4.76 5.74 -26.87
CA SER A 27 -6.10 5.60 -26.28
C SER A 27 -6.11 5.61 -24.74
N PRO A 28 -5.12 5.07 -24.02
CA PRO A 28 -5.10 5.16 -22.55
C PRO A 28 -5.09 6.61 -22.03
N TRP A 29 -4.44 7.53 -22.73
CA TRP A 29 -4.35 8.94 -22.33
C TRP A 29 -5.66 9.70 -22.37
N THR A 30 -6.64 9.19 -23.10
CA THR A 30 -8.00 9.75 -23.18
C THR A 30 -8.91 9.22 -22.06
N THR A 31 -8.44 8.26 -21.27
CA THR A 31 -9.24 7.66 -20.21
C THR A 31 -9.12 8.45 -18.90
N VAL A 32 -10.23 8.53 -18.17
CA VAL A 32 -10.27 9.13 -16.82
C VAL A 32 -9.30 8.42 -15.89
N LEU A 33 -9.04 7.13 -16.12
CA LEU A 33 -8.21 6.28 -15.28
C LEU A 33 -6.75 6.77 -15.17
N ILE A 34 -6.13 7.19 -16.28
CA ILE A 34 -4.75 7.74 -16.25
C ILE A 34 -4.71 9.01 -15.41
N TRP A 35 -5.65 9.91 -15.61
CA TRP A 35 -5.66 11.19 -14.91
C TRP A 35 -5.95 11.04 -13.42
N THR A 36 -6.81 10.11 -13.03
CA THR A 36 -7.03 9.78 -11.62
C THR A 36 -5.80 9.14 -10.98
N THR A 37 -5.11 8.23 -11.69
CA THR A 37 -3.86 7.62 -11.20
C THR A 37 -2.76 8.67 -11.05
N PHE A 38 -2.64 9.59 -12.01
CA PHE A 38 -1.68 10.69 -11.95
C PHE A 38 -1.97 11.64 -10.77
N GLY A 39 -3.23 12.02 -10.58
CA GLY A 39 -3.65 12.81 -9.42
C GLY A 39 -3.38 12.13 -8.10
N ALA A 40 -3.66 10.81 -8.00
CA ALA A 40 -3.39 10.02 -6.81
C ALA A 40 -1.88 9.92 -6.52
N ALA A 41 -1.03 9.80 -7.56
CA ALA A 41 0.42 9.79 -7.41
C ALA A 41 0.95 11.13 -6.86
N ILE A 42 0.49 12.26 -7.41
CA ILE A 42 0.86 13.60 -6.92
C ILE A 42 0.42 13.77 -5.46
N PHE A 43 -0.80 13.35 -5.12
CA PHE A 43 -1.31 13.44 -3.76
C PHE A 43 -0.48 12.57 -2.80
N GLY A 44 -0.11 11.35 -3.23
CA GLY A 44 0.76 10.45 -2.47
C GLY A 44 2.12 11.08 -2.18
N GLU A 45 2.76 11.66 -3.20
CA GLU A 45 4.03 12.36 -3.09
C GLU A 45 3.93 13.56 -2.13
N ALA A 46 2.88 14.36 -2.25
CA ALA A 46 2.65 15.50 -1.34
C ALA A 46 2.47 15.06 0.11
N MET A 47 1.76 13.95 0.37
CA MET A 47 1.62 13.36 1.71
C MET A 47 2.95 12.84 2.26
N GLU A 48 3.81 12.29 1.41
CA GLU A 48 5.14 11.83 1.80
C GLU A 48 6.04 13.02 2.15
N GLN A 49 6.14 14.01 1.28
CA GLN A 49 6.96 15.21 1.48
C GLN A 49 6.54 16.03 2.72
N THR A 50 5.25 16.15 2.97
CA THR A 50 4.74 16.81 4.19
C THR A 50 4.90 15.99 5.46
N GLY A 51 5.25 14.72 5.35
CA GLY A 51 5.34 13.78 6.46
C GLY A 51 3.99 13.46 7.12
N LEU A 52 2.87 13.83 6.48
CA LEU A 52 1.52 13.60 7.02
C LEU A 52 1.24 12.11 7.17
N ALA A 53 1.56 11.32 6.16
CA ALA A 53 1.37 9.87 6.20
C ALA A 53 2.15 9.21 7.35
N LYS A 54 3.41 9.62 7.57
CA LYS A 54 4.23 9.18 8.71
C LYS A 54 3.59 9.55 10.05
N ARG A 55 3.06 10.76 10.17
CA ARG A 55 2.39 11.21 11.42
C ARG A 55 1.13 10.40 11.72
N VAL A 56 0.33 10.08 10.69
CA VAL A 56 -0.88 9.24 10.83
C VAL A 56 -0.49 7.85 11.33
N ALA A 57 0.48 7.19 10.67
CA ALA A 57 0.94 5.87 11.06
C ALA A 57 1.50 5.83 12.50
N LEU A 58 2.34 6.81 12.88
CA LEU A 58 2.89 6.91 14.22
C LEU A 58 1.82 7.15 15.29
N ARG A 59 0.79 7.96 15.00
CA ARG A 59 -0.33 8.16 15.93
C ARG A 59 -1.12 6.87 16.16
N CYS A 60 -1.40 6.10 15.10
CA CYS A 60 -2.04 4.80 15.24
C CYS A 60 -1.25 3.86 16.15
N MET A 61 0.08 3.88 16.04
CA MET A 61 0.95 3.07 16.89
C MET A 61 0.99 3.54 18.35
N LEU A 62 1.02 4.84 18.59
CA LEU A 62 1.07 5.40 19.94
C LEU A 62 -0.23 5.12 20.73
N LEU A 63 -1.37 5.08 20.06
CA LEU A 63 -2.67 4.79 20.66
C LEU A 63 -2.79 3.35 21.17
N THR A 64 -1.90 2.44 20.75
CA THR A 64 -1.98 1.01 21.05
C THR A 64 -1.08 0.53 22.18
N GLY A 65 -0.50 1.44 22.96
CA GLY A 65 0.00 1.14 24.31
C GLY A 65 1.41 0.60 24.44
N GLY A 66 2.29 0.73 23.43
CA GLY A 66 3.75 0.46 23.56
C GLY A 66 4.13 -1.01 23.81
N THR A 67 3.24 -1.96 23.55
CA THR A 67 3.51 -3.40 23.53
C THR A 67 3.71 -3.87 22.10
N PHE A 68 4.43 -5.00 21.91
CA PHE A 68 4.60 -5.56 20.56
C PHE A 68 3.23 -5.89 19.90
N ARG A 69 2.31 -6.45 20.64
CA ARG A 69 0.94 -6.73 20.16
C ARG A 69 0.18 -5.45 19.82
N GLY A 70 0.28 -4.44 20.66
CA GLY A 70 -0.29 -3.12 20.38
C GLY A 70 0.32 -2.51 19.11
N MET A 71 1.62 -2.63 18.90
CA MET A 71 2.28 -2.17 17.68
C MET A 71 1.73 -2.87 16.43
N LEU A 72 1.50 -4.18 16.47
CA LEU A 72 0.89 -4.90 15.35
C LEU A 72 -0.53 -4.40 15.06
N ILE A 73 -1.35 -4.14 16.08
CA ILE A 73 -2.68 -3.53 15.91
C ILE A 73 -2.53 -2.13 15.30
N GLY A 74 -1.59 -1.33 15.79
CA GLY A 74 -1.29 0.00 15.26
C GLY A 74 -0.85 -0.03 13.79
N PHE A 75 -0.04 -1.01 13.41
CA PHE A 75 0.35 -1.23 12.02
C PHE A 75 -0.86 -1.60 11.15
N GLY A 76 -1.72 -2.51 11.62
CA GLY A 76 -2.93 -2.89 10.92
C GLY A 76 -3.89 -1.72 10.71
N ALA A 77 -4.18 -0.99 11.79
CA ALA A 77 -5.04 0.21 11.73
C ALA A 77 -4.44 1.31 10.86
N GLY A 78 -3.14 1.60 11.03
CA GLY A 78 -2.41 2.57 10.22
C GLY A 78 -2.38 2.19 8.75
N GLY A 79 -2.21 0.90 8.45
CA GLY A 79 -2.23 0.36 7.09
C GLY A 79 -3.57 0.56 6.40
N ILE A 80 -4.68 0.28 7.09
CA ILE A 80 -6.04 0.49 6.57
C ILE A 80 -6.30 1.99 6.34
N ILE A 81 -5.96 2.86 7.31
CA ILE A 81 -6.14 4.30 7.18
C ILE A 81 -5.29 4.86 6.03
N LEU A 82 -4.02 4.48 5.95
CA LEU A 82 -3.17 4.91 4.83
C LEU A 82 -3.59 4.28 3.51
N GLY A 83 -4.19 3.09 3.52
CA GLY A 83 -4.82 2.50 2.35
C GLY A 83 -5.96 3.36 1.79
N LEU A 84 -6.76 3.97 2.68
CA LEU A 84 -7.81 4.90 2.25
C LEU A 84 -7.26 6.22 1.71
N LEU A 85 -6.14 6.70 2.25
CA LEU A 85 -5.56 8.00 1.90
C LEU A 85 -4.58 7.94 0.73
N LEU A 86 -3.87 6.83 0.56
CA LEU A 86 -2.80 6.66 -0.42
C LEU A 86 -3.13 5.54 -1.39
N ALA A 87 -3.32 5.90 -2.65
CA ALA A 87 -3.54 4.93 -3.73
C ALA A 87 -2.27 4.12 -4.07
N SER A 88 -1.08 4.60 -3.71
CA SER A 88 0.17 3.94 -4.03
C SER A 88 0.61 2.95 -2.94
N GLY A 89 0.63 1.67 -3.28
CA GLY A 89 1.17 0.61 -2.42
C GLY A 89 2.67 0.76 -2.15
N PHE A 90 3.42 1.27 -3.13
CA PHE A 90 4.84 1.53 -3.01
C PHE A 90 5.14 2.61 -1.96
N ALA A 91 4.47 3.77 -2.04
CA ALA A 91 4.62 4.85 -1.07
C ALA A 91 4.32 4.38 0.37
N ARG A 92 3.24 3.60 0.55
CA ARG A 92 2.94 3.00 1.86
C ARG A 92 4.06 2.09 2.38
N THR A 93 4.63 1.27 1.49
CA THR A 93 5.73 0.36 1.87
C THR A 93 6.95 1.15 2.35
N VAL A 94 7.34 2.19 1.63
CA VAL A 94 8.47 3.06 2.01
C VAL A 94 8.22 3.69 3.39
N ILE A 95 7.02 4.22 3.64
CA ILE A 95 6.64 4.83 4.92
C ILE A 95 6.73 3.83 6.06
N PHE A 96 6.11 2.65 5.92
CA PHE A 96 6.14 1.63 6.98
C PHE A 96 7.52 1.05 7.19
N CYS A 97 8.33 0.84 6.15
CA CYS A 97 9.71 0.41 6.27
C CYS A 97 10.55 1.44 7.05
N ALA A 98 10.41 2.73 6.73
CA ALA A 98 11.11 3.78 7.45
C ALA A 98 10.73 3.83 8.94
N ILE A 99 9.44 3.63 9.25
CA ILE A 99 8.94 3.54 10.63
C ILE A 99 9.53 2.31 11.32
N GLY A 100 9.51 1.14 10.67
CA GLY A 100 10.06 -0.10 11.19
C GLY A 100 11.54 0.01 11.53
N VAL A 101 12.34 0.56 10.61
CA VAL A 101 13.77 0.83 10.84
C VAL A 101 13.96 1.80 12.01
N GLY A 102 13.16 2.87 12.07
CA GLY A 102 13.21 3.82 13.19
C GLY A 102 12.90 3.19 14.53
N ILE A 103 11.95 2.25 14.60
CA ILE A 103 11.63 1.50 15.83
C ILE A 103 12.77 0.58 16.22
N ILE A 104 13.35 -0.17 15.26
CA ILE A 104 14.48 -1.07 15.51
C ILE A 104 15.67 -0.30 16.08
N GLN A 105 15.97 0.88 15.52
CA GLN A 105 17.03 1.76 15.99
C GLN A 105 16.72 2.33 17.39
N ALA A 106 15.50 2.80 17.62
CA ALA A 106 15.10 3.37 18.91
C ALA A 106 15.10 2.34 20.06
N LEU A 107 14.90 1.06 19.73
CA LEU A 107 14.95 -0.05 20.69
C LEU A 107 16.35 -0.70 20.79
N GLU A 108 17.33 -0.18 20.04
CA GLU A 108 18.70 -0.70 19.98
C GLU A 108 18.75 -2.21 19.68
N LEU A 109 17.83 -2.68 18.83
CA LEU A 109 17.73 -4.10 18.46
C LEU A 109 18.79 -4.44 17.40
N ASP A 110 19.37 -5.63 17.51
CA ASP A 110 20.19 -6.17 16.42
C ASP A 110 19.32 -6.37 15.17
N THR A 111 19.80 -5.91 14.03
CA THR A 111 19.12 -6.02 12.72
C THR A 111 18.82 -7.46 12.33
N LYS A 112 19.62 -8.42 12.81
CA LYS A 112 19.44 -9.86 12.57
C LYS A 112 18.58 -10.56 13.63
N SER A 113 18.07 -9.81 14.61
CA SER A 113 17.24 -10.39 15.67
C SER A 113 15.88 -10.83 15.14
N ARG A 114 15.31 -11.85 15.76
CA ARG A 114 13.94 -12.30 15.47
C ARG A 114 12.93 -11.16 15.64
N MET A 115 13.13 -10.31 16.64
CA MET A 115 12.25 -9.16 16.90
C MET A 115 12.29 -8.15 15.76
N SER A 116 13.46 -7.81 15.24
CA SER A 116 13.63 -6.92 14.10
C SER A 116 12.92 -7.47 12.85
N SER A 117 13.06 -8.77 12.61
CA SER A 117 12.38 -9.45 11.50
C SER A 117 10.85 -9.39 11.63
N LEU A 118 10.31 -9.59 12.84
CA LEU A 118 8.88 -9.52 13.10
C LEU A 118 8.33 -8.08 12.95
N ILE A 119 9.10 -7.06 13.36
CA ILE A 119 8.76 -5.65 13.15
C ILE A 119 8.68 -5.35 11.65
N MET A 120 9.69 -5.73 10.89
CA MET A 120 9.73 -5.49 9.44
C MET A 120 8.63 -6.26 8.71
N LEU A 121 8.32 -7.48 9.12
CA LEU A 121 7.21 -8.26 8.56
C LEU A 121 5.85 -7.63 8.89
N GLY A 122 5.69 -7.09 10.10
CA GLY A 122 4.51 -6.31 10.48
C GLY A 122 4.34 -5.05 9.62
N CYS A 123 5.43 -4.34 9.34
CA CYS A 123 5.46 -3.19 8.42
C CYS A 123 5.06 -3.60 7.00
N PHE A 124 5.59 -4.72 6.52
CA PHE A 124 5.23 -5.26 5.20
C PHE A 124 3.73 -5.59 5.12
N PHE A 125 3.18 -6.28 6.10
CA PHE A 125 1.75 -6.57 6.13
C PHE A 125 0.90 -5.31 6.26
N ALA A 126 1.34 -4.30 6.99
CA ALA A 126 0.65 -3.01 7.08
C ALA A 126 0.53 -2.30 5.72
N SER A 127 1.56 -2.43 4.88
CA SER A 127 1.55 -1.82 3.55
C SER A 127 0.83 -2.67 2.50
N ALA A 128 1.08 -3.99 2.51
CA ALA A 128 0.64 -4.90 1.47
C ALA A 128 -0.78 -5.45 1.69
N ALA A 129 -1.14 -5.84 2.94
CA ALA A 129 -2.43 -6.46 3.19
C ALA A 129 -3.64 -5.57 2.85
N PRO A 130 -3.64 -4.24 3.12
CA PRO A 130 -4.76 -3.38 2.74
C PRO A 130 -4.86 -3.06 1.24
N THR A 131 -4.01 -3.64 0.40
CA THR A 131 -3.93 -3.28 -1.03
C THR A 131 -5.24 -3.52 -1.79
N MET A 132 -6.03 -4.49 -1.37
CA MET A 132 -7.33 -4.81 -1.96
C MET A 132 -8.51 -4.30 -1.12
N GLN A 133 -8.25 -3.56 -0.04
CA GLN A 133 -9.29 -3.11 0.90
C GLN A 133 -10.27 -2.13 0.24
N PHE A 134 -9.74 -1.20 -0.53
CA PHE A 134 -10.52 -0.18 -1.22
C PHE A 134 -10.22 -0.22 -2.72
N LEU A 135 -11.19 0.15 -3.54
CA LEU A 135 -11.07 0.09 -4.99
C LEU A 135 -9.87 0.90 -5.54
N HIS A 136 -9.51 1.99 -4.87
CA HIS A 136 -8.42 2.88 -5.28
C HIS A 136 -7.07 2.62 -4.60
N THR A 137 -6.94 1.57 -3.79
CA THR A 137 -5.78 1.35 -2.91
C THR A 137 -4.53 0.88 -3.65
N SER A 138 -4.67 0.37 -4.85
CA SER A 138 -3.55 -0.09 -5.69
C SER A 138 -3.78 0.28 -7.14
N GLU A 139 -2.82 0.99 -7.70
CA GLU A 139 -2.83 1.38 -9.12
C GLU A 139 -2.96 0.15 -10.03
N SER A 140 -2.15 -0.87 -9.81
CA SER A 140 -2.17 -2.10 -10.61
C SER A 140 -3.49 -2.84 -10.52
N PHE A 141 -4.11 -2.86 -9.34
CA PHE A 141 -5.40 -3.49 -9.13
C PHE A 141 -6.53 -2.72 -9.85
N ILE A 142 -6.54 -1.39 -9.75
CA ILE A 142 -7.50 -0.54 -10.47
C ILE A 142 -7.46 -0.84 -11.97
N TRP A 143 -6.26 -0.88 -12.56
CA TRP A 143 -6.07 -1.17 -13.97
C TRP A 143 -6.63 -2.54 -14.37
N ALA A 144 -6.21 -3.58 -13.67
CA ALA A 144 -6.66 -4.94 -13.96
C ALA A 144 -8.17 -5.10 -13.81
N PHE A 145 -8.74 -4.50 -12.75
CA PHE A 145 -10.15 -4.58 -12.45
C PHE A 145 -10.99 -3.82 -13.50
N GLN A 146 -10.58 -2.62 -13.89
CA GLN A 146 -11.26 -1.83 -14.93
C GLN A 146 -11.24 -2.51 -16.30
N ILE A 147 -10.10 -3.14 -16.66
CA ILE A 147 -10.02 -3.91 -17.91
C ILE A 147 -10.98 -5.08 -17.88
N LEU A 148 -11.03 -5.82 -16.76
CA LEU A 148 -11.94 -6.94 -16.58
C LEU A 148 -13.41 -6.49 -16.66
N LEU A 149 -13.80 -5.45 -15.93
CA LEU A 149 -15.15 -4.92 -15.94
C LEU A 149 -15.59 -4.48 -17.35
N LYS A 150 -14.70 -3.80 -18.08
CA LYS A 150 -14.97 -3.40 -19.46
C LYS A 150 -15.18 -4.61 -20.37
N ALA A 151 -14.41 -5.67 -20.19
CA ALA A 151 -14.50 -6.90 -20.99
C ALA A 151 -15.84 -7.63 -20.79
N ILE A 152 -16.41 -7.60 -19.57
CA ILE A 152 -17.68 -8.24 -19.24
C ILE A 152 -18.88 -7.29 -19.33
N GLY A 153 -18.66 -6.01 -19.70
CA GLY A 153 -19.72 -5.01 -19.81
C GLY A 153 -20.36 -4.61 -18.46
N ALA A 154 -19.64 -4.81 -17.35
CA ALA A 154 -20.12 -4.48 -16.03
C ALA A 154 -19.55 -3.15 -15.52
N HIS A 155 -20.30 -2.48 -14.66
CA HIS A 155 -19.87 -1.32 -13.88
C HIS A 155 -19.97 -1.67 -12.40
N VAL A 156 -18.92 -1.35 -11.64
CA VAL A 156 -18.91 -1.51 -10.19
C VAL A 156 -18.51 -0.19 -9.58
N ASP A 157 -19.38 0.36 -8.74
CA ASP A 157 -19.12 1.57 -8.00
C ASP A 157 -18.27 1.29 -6.73
N PHE A 158 -17.65 2.36 -6.20
CA PHE A 158 -16.85 2.28 -4.96
C PHE A 158 -17.62 1.64 -3.79
N TRP A 159 -18.88 2.02 -3.59
CA TRP A 159 -19.71 1.49 -2.50
C TRP A 159 -20.11 0.04 -2.71
N GLU A 160 -20.39 -0.34 -3.94
CA GLU A 160 -20.67 -1.72 -4.31
C GLU A 160 -19.44 -2.61 -4.08
N TYR A 161 -18.27 -2.18 -4.56
CA TYR A 161 -17.01 -2.87 -4.28
C TYR A 161 -16.76 -3.01 -2.78
N LEU A 162 -16.90 -1.92 -2.02
CA LEU A 162 -16.66 -1.91 -0.58
C LEU A 162 -17.59 -2.89 0.14
N SER A 163 -18.89 -2.91 -0.20
CA SER A 163 -19.86 -3.79 0.45
C SER A 163 -19.56 -5.28 0.25
N HIS A 164 -19.11 -5.66 -0.93
CA HIS A 164 -18.79 -7.06 -1.26
C HIS A 164 -17.41 -7.48 -0.77
N MET A 165 -16.43 -6.57 -0.84
CA MET A 165 -15.03 -6.87 -0.54
C MET A 165 -14.60 -6.50 0.88
N PHE A 166 -15.45 -5.80 1.65
CA PHE A 166 -15.12 -5.38 3.01
C PHE A 166 -14.79 -6.56 3.91
N LEU A 167 -15.67 -7.54 3.99
CA LEU A 167 -15.50 -8.68 4.87
C LEU A 167 -14.31 -9.59 4.46
N PRO A 168 -14.17 -10.03 3.19
CA PRO A 168 -13.04 -10.84 2.77
C PRO A 168 -11.70 -10.16 2.99
N ASN A 169 -11.60 -8.87 2.64
CA ASN A 169 -10.36 -8.14 2.76
C ASN A 169 -10.01 -7.83 4.22
N PHE A 170 -11.01 -7.52 5.05
CA PHE A 170 -10.79 -7.35 6.48
C PHE A 170 -10.30 -8.65 7.13
N LEU A 171 -10.88 -9.78 6.78
CA LEU A 171 -10.42 -11.10 7.23
C LEU A 171 -9.00 -11.40 6.76
N TYR A 172 -8.67 -11.05 5.52
CA TYR A 172 -7.32 -11.22 4.99
C TYR A 172 -6.28 -10.41 5.81
N VAL A 173 -6.56 -9.15 6.06
CA VAL A 173 -5.70 -8.30 6.92
C VAL A 173 -5.59 -8.90 8.32
N ALA A 174 -6.71 -9.30 8.92
CA ALA A 174 -6.73 -9.92 10.25
C ALA A 174 -5.91 -11.22 10.31
N ILE A 175 -6.00 -12.08 9.31
CA ILE A 175 -5.22 -13.32 9.21
C ILE A 175 -3.73 -13.01 9.10
N CYS A 176 -3.32 -12.04 8.26
CA CYS A 176 -1.92 -11.64 8.13
C CYS A 176 -1.32 -11.20 9.48
N PHE A 177 -2.05 -10.40 10.25
CA PHE A 177 -1.59 -9.96 11.57
C PHE A 177 -1.73 -11.05 12.63
N ALA A 178 -2.76 -11.88 12.57
CA ALA A 178 -2.94 -13.02 13.48
C ALA A 178 -1.80 -14.04 13.34
N ALA A 179 -1.24 -14.22 12.16
CA ALA A 179 -0.08 -15.09 11.95
C ALA A 179 1.16 -14.62 12.70
N LEU A 180 1.30 -13.31 12.94
CA LEU A 180 2.41 -12.74 13.73
C LEU A 180 2.14 -12.76 15.26
N TRP A 181 0.89 -12.98 15.65
CA TRP A 181 0.48 -12.88 17.06
C TRP A 181 1.12 -13.92 17.99
N PRO A 182 1.24 -15.21 17.62
CA PRO A 182 1.90 -16.23 18.44
C PRO A 182 3.40 -15.98 18.63
N GLU A 183 4.02 -15.31 17.65
CA GLU A 183 5.44 -14.99 17.66
C GLU A 183 5.78 -13.80 18.57
N ALA A 184 4.76 -13.09 19.03
CA ALA A 184 4.90 -11.94 19.91
C ALA A 184 5.37 -12.39 21.30
N PRO A 185 6.53 -11.96 21.78
CA PRO A 185 7.00 -12.33 23.12
C PRO A 185 6.00 -11.83 24.17
N PRO A 186 5.55 -12.70 25.08
CA PRO A 186 4.61 -12.32 26.12
C PRO A 186 5.23 -11.25 27.02
N GLY A 187 4.55 -10.11 27.17
CA GLY A 187 4.95 -9.08 28.13
C GLY A 187 6.08 -8.13 27.73
N CYS A 188 6.57 -8.21 26.48
CA CYS A 188 7.58 -7.26 26.01
C CYS A 188 6.97 -5.85 25.89
N ARG A 189 7.10 -5.03 26.92
CA ARG A 189 6.85 -3.59 26.88
C ARG A 189 8.02 -2.93 26.15
N MET A 190 7.77 -2.39 24.98
CA MET A 190 8.73 -1.57 24.26
C MET A 190 8.81 -0.21 24.96
N ARG A 191 9.83 -0.04 25.80
CA ARG A 191 10.09 1.23 26.47
C ARG A 191 10.79 2.15 25.47
N MET A 192 10.00 2.86 24.67
CA MET A 192 10.54 3.97 23.89
C MET A 192 11.02 5.05 24.88
N ARG A 193 12.32 5.31 24.88
CA ARG A 193 12.94 6.42 25.59
C ARG A 193 12.74 7.72 24.85
#